data_20fe3c972ec42bb5d2806ffedcf3e343
#
_entry.id   20fe3c972ec42bb5d2806ffedcf3e343
#
_cell.length_a   1.000
_cell.length_b   1.000
_cell.length_c   1.000
_cell.angle_alpha   90.00
_cell.angle_beta   90.00
_cell.angle_gamma   90.00
#
_symmetry.space_group_name_H-M   'P 1'
#
loop_
_entity.id
_entity.type
_entity.pdbx_description
1 polymer ?
#
loop_
_entity_poly.entity_id
_entity_poly.type
_entity_poly.pdbx_seq_one_letter_code
_entity_poly.pdbx_strand_id
1 'polypeptide(L)'
;YSKFHVSLMKSWYGANATVENNWLYDHLPKLDIPNYDVLKMFDLMSQGKVNGYMCQGFNPIAALPDKNRVMGALAKLKWLVVMDPLATETSEFWHNVGPYNDVKSAEIQTEVIRLPTTCFAEEDGSLVNSSRWLQWHWKGADGPGEAQTDIRIMSELFLRLRKRYQAEGGKFPDPLLKLSWPYKIPDEPSPE
;
A
#
# COMPACT_ATOMS: atom_id res chain seq x y z
N TYR A 1 -5.06 -22.54 10.81
CA TYR A 1 -5.09 -21.07 10.53
C TYR A 1 -5.84 -20.28 11.59
N SER A 2 -6.96 -20.78 12.16
CA SER A 2 -7.79 -20.03 13.12
C SER A 2 -7.02 -19.53 14.35
N LYS A 3 -6.14 -20.36 14.95
CA LYS A 3 -5.34 -19.96 16.10
C LYS A 3 -4.34 -18.85 15.77
N PHE A 4 -3.70 -18.89 14.60
CA PHE A 4 -2.80 -17.83 14.15
C PHE A 4 -3.57 -16.53 13.91
N HIS A 5 -4.76 -16.62 13.32
CA HIS A 5 -5.61 -15.46 13.11
C HIS A 5 -5.99 -14.78 14.42
N VAL A 6 -6.42 -15.56 15.43
CA VAL A 6 -6.73 -15.03 16.76
C VAL A 6 -5.51 -14.37 17.39
N SER A 7 -4.32 -14.99 17.27
CA SER A 7 -3.07 -14.41 17.78
C SER A 7 -2.74 -13.09 17.10
N LEU A 8 -2.93 -13.01 15.77
CA LEU A 8 -2.71 -11.79 15.01
C LEU A 8 -3.66 -10.66 15.46
N MET A 9 -4.95 -10.95 15.59
CA MET A 9 -5.94 -9.97 16.03
C MET A 9 -5.69 -9.48 17.45
N LYS A 10 -5.26 -10.38 18.34
CA LYS A 10 -4.82 -10.00 19.70
C LYS A 10 -3.56 -9.15 19.69
N SER A 11 -2.61 -9.44 18.82
CA SER A 11 -1.41 -8.60 18.65
C SER A 11 -1.78 -7.19 18.20
N TRP A 12 -2.72 -7.08 17.26
CA TRP A 12 -3.12 -5.78 16.70
C TRP A 12 -4.06 -4.98 17.62
N TYR A 13 -4.98 -5.64 18.31
CA TYR A 13 -6.06 -4.97 19.05
C TYR A 13 -6.02 -5.20 20.55
N GLY A 14 -5.07 -5.99 21.05
CA GLY A 14 -4.88 -6.24 22.48
C GLY A 14 -6.13 -6.76 23.15
N ALA A 15 -6.50 -6.14 24.27
CA ALA A 15 -7.68 -6.48 25.06
C ALA A 15 -9.03 -6.21 24.33
N ASN A 16 -9.02 -5.44 23.27
CA ASN A 16 -10.22 -5.19 22.46
C ASN A 16 -10.65 -6.42 21.65
N ALA A 17 -9.74 -7.35 21.34
CA ALA A 17 -10.05 -8.56 20.59
C ALA A 17 -10.51 -9.67 21.58
N THR A 18 -11.80 -9.95 21.62
CA THR A 18 -12.41 -10.92 22.55
C THR A 18 -13.23 -11.99 21.81
N VAL A 19 -13.62 -13.04 22.50
CA VAL A 19 -14.48 -14.10 21.95
C VAL A 19 -15.84 -13.54 21.53
N GLU A 20 -16.39 -12.66 22.36
CA GLU A 20 -17.74 -12.07 22.17
C GLU A 20 -17.85 -11.25 20.89
N ASN A 21 -16.76 -10.60 20.47
CA ASN A 21 -16.71 -9.82 19.25
C ASN A 21 -16.02 -10.54 18.07
N ASN A 22 -15.96 -11.87 18.15
CA ASN A 22 -15.30 -12.70 17.12
C ASN A 22 -13.88 -12.22 16.81
N TRP A 23 -13.15 -11.83 17.85
CA TRP A 23 -11.76 -11.36 17.74
C TRP A 23 -11.58 -10.17 16.80
N LEU A 24 -12.60 -9.35 16.63
CA LEU A 24 -12.64 -8.20 15.70
C LEU A 24 -12.42 -8.59 14.22
N TYR A 25 -12.82 -9.81 13.86
CA TYR A 25 -12.71 -10.28 12.48
C TYR A 25 -13.38 -9.32 11.48
N ASP A 26 -14.44 -8.63 11.89
CA ASP A 26 -15.16 -7.67 11.05
C ASP A 26 -14.40 -6.36 10.81
N HIS A 27 -13.31 -6.11 11.54
CA HIS A 27 -12.38 -5.01 11.24
C HIS A 27 -11.50 -5.26 10.01
N LEU A 28 -11.39 -6.51 9.57
CA LEU A 28 -10.63 -6.85 8.39
C LEU A 28 -11.45 -6.63 7.12
N PRO A 29 -10.82 -6.16 6.03
CA PRO A 29 -11.49 -6.12 4.75
C PRO A 29 -11.91 -7.52 4.31
N LYS A 30 -13.09 -7.63 3.73
CA LYS A 30 -13.62 -8.89 3.17
C LYS A 30 -13.57 -8.80 1.65
N LEU A 31 -13.17 -9.91 1.04
CA LEU A 31 -13.28 -10.06 -0.40
C LEU A 31 -14.72 -10.45 -0.74
N ASP A 32 -15.31 -9.73 -1.66
CA ASP A 32 -16.66 -9.95 -2.19
C ASP A 32 -16.66 -10.87 -3.43
N ILE A 33 -15.47 -11.25 -3.90
CA ILE A 33 -15.27 -12.17 -5.01
C ILE A 33 -14.29 -13.29 -4.62
N PRO A 34 -14.51 -14.54 -5.10
CA PRO A 34 -13.71 -15.68 -4.67
C PRO A 34 -12.25 -15.66 -5.17
N ASN A 35 -11.98 -15.03 -6.30
CA ASN A 35 -10.64 -14.92 -6.89
C ASN A 35 -10.28 -13.45 -7.03
N TYR A 36 -9.29 -13.02 -6.26
CA TYR A 36 -8.81 -11.64 -6.26
C TYR A 36 -7.29 -11.65 -6.47
N ASP A 37 -6.90 -11.70 -7.74
CA ASP A 37 -5.52 -11.59 -8.16
C ASP A 37 -5.24 -10.24 -8.83
N VAL A 38 -3.97 -9.97 -9.13
CA VAL A 38 -3.54 -8.71 -9.71
C VAL A 38 -4.19 -8.46 -11.09
N LEU A 39 -4.37 -9.48 -11.90
CA LEU A 39 -4.99 -9.34 -13.22
C LEU A 39 -6.47 -8.98 -13.09
N LYS A 40 -7.16 -9.62 -12.15
CA LYS A 40 -8.55 -9.30 -11.82
C LYS A 40 -8.70 -7.87 -11.29
N MET A 41 -7.74 -7.40 -10.50
CA MET A 41 -7.72 -6.01 -10.02
C MET A 41 -7.69 -5.02 -11.19
N PHE A 42 -6.78 -5.22 -12.14
CA PHE A 42 -6.68 -4.37 -13.34
C PHE A 42 -7.91 -4.48 -14.24
N ASP A 43 -8.54 -5.66 -14.31
CA ASP A 43 -9.81 -5.84 -15.00
C ASP A 43 -10.93 -4.98 -14.37
N LEU A 44 -11.04 -4.97 -13.05
CA LEU A 44 -11.99 -4.12 -12.32
C LEU A 44 -11.68 -2.63 -12.47
N MET A 45 -10.39 -2.25 -12.48
CA MET A 45 -9.99 -0.87 -12.77
C MET A 45 -10.43 -0.43 -14.15
N SER A 46 -10.22 -1.26 -15.18
CA SER A 46 -10.62 -0.94 -16.56
C SER A 46 -12.12 -0.74 -16.71
N GLN A 47 -12.91 -1.39 -15.84
CA GLN A 47 -14.37 -1.24 -15.73
C GLN A 47 -14.79 -0.03 -14.89
N GLY A 48 -13.86 0.76 -14.35
CA GLY A 48 -14.14 1.91 -13.47
C GLY A 48 -14.70 1.54 -12.09
N LYS A 49 -14.50 0.29 -11.65
CA LYS A 49 -15.00 -0.20 -10.35
C LYS A 49 -14.02 0.05 -9.20
N VAL A 50 -12.81 0.52 -9.49
CA VAL A 50 -11.78 0.88 -8.51
C VAL A 50 -11.57 2.38 -8.55
N ASN A 51 -11.70 3.05 -7.41
CA ASN A 51 -11.54 4.50 -7.32
C ASN A 51 -10.09 4.94 -7.16
N GLY A 52 -9.27 4.18 -6.46
CA GLY A 52 -7.90 4.53 -6.17
C GLY A 52 -7.00 3.33 -6.03
N TYR A 53 -5.72 3.53 -6.23
CA TYR A 53 -4.73 2.47 -6.11
C TYR A 53 -3.46 3.02 -5.43
N MET A 54 -2.98 2.28 -4.44
CA MET A 54 -1.65 2.50 -3.84
C MET A 54 -0.70 1.45 -4.38
N CYS A 55 0.32 1.89 -5.09
CA CYS A 55 1.33 1.06 -5.73
C CYS A 55 2.65 1.24 -4.99
N GLN A 56 3.06 0.24 -4.23
CA GLN A 56 4.25 0.26 -3.40
C GLN A 56 5.29 -0.72 -3.93
N GLY A 57 6.45 -0.22 -4.35
CA GLY A 57 7.57 -1.04 -4.83
C GLY A 57 7.22 -1.96 -6.01
N PHE A 58 6.26 -1.56 -6.82
CA PHE A 58 5.77 -2.35 -7.94
C PHE A 58 5.53 -1.48 -9.17
N ASN A 59 6.01 -1.93 -10.32
CA ASN A 59 5.80 -1.27 -11.60
C ASN A 59 4.90 -2.14 -12.51
N PRO A 60 3.57 -2.07 -12.36
CA PRO A 60 2.64 -2.91 -13.13
C PRO A 60 2.74 -2.73 -14.64
N ILE A 61 3.07 -1.55 -15.13
CA ILE A 61 3.23 -1.31 -16.57
C ILE A 61 4.40 -2.11 -17.15
N ALA A 62 5.49 -2.25 -16.40
CA ALA A 62 6.62 -3.06 -16.83
C ALA A 62 6.43 -4.56 -16.54
N ALA A 63 5.74 -4.90 -15.44
CA ALA A 63 5.66 -6.27 -14.93
C ALA A 63 4.47 -7.08 -15.49
N LEU A 64 3.37 -6.42 -15.86
CA LEU A 64 2.17 -7.13 -16.31
C LEU A 64 2.09 -7.19 -17.84
N PRO A 65 1.40 -8.21 -18.38
CA PRO A 65 1.13 -8.27 -19.81
C PRO A 65 0.15 -7.19 -20.24
N ASP A 66 0.18 -6.83 -21.53
CA ASP A 66 -0.73 -5.88 -22.14
C ASP A 66 -0.64 -4.47 -21.52
N LYS A 67 0.45 -3.78 -21.82
CA LYS A 67 0.73 -2.42 -21.32
C LYS A 67 -0.40 -1.43 -21.57
N ASN A 68 -1.00 -1.43 -22.76
CA ASN A 68 -2.09 -0.52 -23.09
C ASN A 68 -3.31 -0.74 -22.20
N ARG A 69 -3.63 -1.99 -21.91
CA ARG A 69 -4.71 -2.32 -20.99
C ARG A 69 -4.41 -1.85 -19.57
N VAL A 70 -3.18 -2.05 -19.10
CA VAL A 70 -2.75 -1.58 -17.77
C VAL A 70 -2.82 -0.06 -17.68
N MET A 71 -2.27 0.67 -18.65
CA MET A 71 -2.33 2.13 -18.69
C MET A 71 -3.76 2.65 -18.79
N GLY A 72 -4.57 2.04 -19.65
CA GLY A 72 -6.00 2.38 -19.77
C GLY A 72 -6.78 2.14 -18.49
N ALA A 73 -6.42 1.12 -17.70
CA ALA A 73 -7.00 0.85 -16.38
C ALA A 73 -6.60 1.94 -15.36
N LEU A 74 -5.31 2.30 -15.31
CA LEU A 74 -4.84 3.38 -14.43
C LEU A 74 -5.51 4.72 -14.76
N ALA A 75 -5.79 4.98 -16.03
CA ALA A 75 -6.49 6.19 -16.50
C ALA A 75 -7.99 6.26 -16.06
N LYS A 76 -8.55 5.18 -15.51
CA LYS A 76 -9.91 5.14 -14.94
C LYS A 76 -9.96 5.42 -13.44
N LEU A 77 -8.83 5.47 -12.78
CA LEU A 77 -8.74 5.80 -11.36
C LEU A 77 -9.05 7.28 -11.12
N LYS A 78 -9.53 7.58 -9.91
CA LYS A 78 -9.60 8.96 -9.42
C LYS A 78 -8.24 9.42 -8.90
N TRP A 79 -7.51 8.51 -8.26
CA TRP A 79 -6.17 8.78 -7.75
C TRP A 79 -5.28 7.54 -7.81
N LEU A 80 -3.99 7.75 -7.99
CA LEU A 80 -2.92 6.78 -7.97
C LEU A 80 -1.81 7.29 -7.05
N VAL A 81 -1.49 6.55 -6.00
CA VAL A 81 -0.31 6.81 -5.16
C VAL A 81 0.78 5.82 -5.55
N VAL A 82 1.94 6.31 -5.92
CA VAL A 82 3.12 5.49 -6.23
C VAL A 82 4.20 5.75 -5.20
N MET A 83 4.58 4.69 -4.50
CA MET A 83 5.66 4.67 -3.54
C MET A 83 6.81 3.87 -4.15
N ASP A 84 7.83 4.56 -4.62
CA ASP A 84 8.93 3.94 -5.36
C ASP A 84 10.20 4.81 -5.24
N PRO A 85 11.40 4.24 -5.12
CA PRO A 85 12.64 5.00 -5.12
C PRO A 85 12.93 5.68 -6.46
N LEU A 86 12.35 5.19 -7.55
CA LEU A 86 12.57 5.71 -8.90
C LEU A 86 11.27 6.20 -9.54
N ALA A 87 11.41 7.11 -10.49
CA ALA A 87 10.35 7.42 -11.44
C ALA A 87 10.21 6.25 -12.42
N THR A 88 9.08 5.57 -12.37
CA THR A 88 8.77 4.42 -13.21
C THR A 88 7.68 4.75 -14.22
N GLU A 89 7.49 3.89 -15.23
CA GLU A 89 6.42 4.06 -16.22
C GLU A 89 5.05 4.16 -15.54
N THR A 90 4.85 3.46 -14.43
CA THR A 90 3.59 3.54 -13.68
C THR A 90 3.38 4.91 -13.06
N SER A 91 4.43 5.53 -12.53
CA SER A 91 4.34 6.87 -11.94
C SER A 91 4.19 7.99 -12.97
N GLU A 92 4.39 7.70 -14.23
CA GLU A 92 4.38 8.65 -15.35
C GLU A 92 3.53 8.18 -16.54
N PHE A 93 2.57 7.29 -16.29
CA PHE A 93 1.79 6.60 -17.32
C PHE A 93 1.01 7.55 -18.25
N TRP A 94 0.70 8.76 -17.80
CA TRP A 94 0.03 9.78 -18.59
C TRP A 94 0.90 10.40 -19.70
N HIS A 95 2.21 10.21 -19.62
CA HIS A 95 3.10 10.62 -20.69
C HIS A 95 2.95 9.64 -21.87
N ASN A 96 2.35 10.12 -22.94
CA ASN A 96 2.23 9.29 -24.15
C ASN A 96 3.60 9.16 -24.83
N VAL A 97 4.37 8.16 -24.43
CA VAL A 97 5.72 7.92 -24.94
C VAL A 97 5.75 6.61 -25.71
N GLY A 98 5.95 6.70 -27.00
CA GLY A 98 6.20 5.56 -27.87
C GLY A 98 4.96 4.77 -28.31
N PRO A 99 5.15 3.73 -29.14
CA PRO A 99 4.07 3.04 -29.84
C PRO A 99 3.20 2.13 -28.98
N TYR A 100 3.62 1.89 -27.74
CA TYR A 100 2.92 0.99 -26.79
C TYR A 100 2.11 1.71 -25.72
N ASN A 101 1.93 3.01 -25.88
CA ASN A 101 1.12 3.82 -25.00
C ASN A 101 0.15 4.64 -25.83
N ASP A 102 -1.11 4.25 -25.84
CA ASP A 102 -2.18 4.88 -26.58
C ASP A 102 -3.09 5.77 -25.73
N VAL A 103 -2.75 5.97 -24.44
CA VAL A 103 -3.49 6.91 -23.59
C VAL A 103 -3.32 8.34 -24.09
N LYS A 104 -4.41 9.08 -24.03
CA LYS A 104 -4.42 10.48 -24.42
C LYS A 104 -4.22 11.35 -23.18
N SER A 105 -3.04 11.87 -22.98
CA SER A 105 -2.65 12.64 -21.80
C SER A 105 -3.67 13.73 -21.41
N ALA A 106 -4.22 14.43 -22.38
CA ALA A 106 -5.21 15.49 -22.15
C ALA A 106 -6.58 14.99 -21.62
N GLU A 107 -6.88 13.70 -21.77
CA GLU A 107 -8.14 13.09 -21.33
C GLU A 107 -8.04 12.43 -19.94
N ILE A 108 -6.82 12.29 -19.41
CA ILE A 108 -6.59 11.62 -18.11
C ILE A 108 -6.99 12.54 -16.97
N GLN A 109 -7.85 12.03 -16.08
CA GLN A 109 -8.32 12.73 -14.88
C GLN A 109 -7.75 12.14 -13.59
N THR A 110 -6.94 11.11 -13.68
CA THR A 110 -6.32 10.46 -12.52
C THR A 110 -5.32 11.40 -11.87
N GLU A 111 -5.53 11.75 -10.60
CA GLU A 111 -4.53 12.45 -9.80
C GLU A 111 -3.42 11.48 -9.42
N VAL A 112 -2.18 11.80 -9.77
CA VAL A 112 -1.02 10.96 -9.43
C VAL A 112 -0.19 11.62 -8.36
N ILE A 113 -0.02 10.91 -7.25
CA ILE A 113 0.79 11.33 -6.10
C ILE A 113 2.02 10.42 -6.04
N ARG A 114 3.20 11.00 -6.19
CA ARG A 114 4.46 10.27 -6.06
C ARG A 114 5.05 10.54 -4.68
N LEU A 115 5.33 9.46 -3.94
CA LEU A 115 6.00 9.50 -2.65
C LEU A 115 7.35 8.80 -2.83
N PRO A 116 8.46 9.56 -2.84
CA PRO A 116 9.78 8.96 -3.00
C PRO A 116 10.12 8.11 -1.78
N THR A 117 10.49 6.86 -2.01
CA THR A 117 10.92 5.95 -0.95
C THR A 117 12.40 5.70 -0.99
N THR A 118 12.96 5.24 0.13
CA THR A 118 14.30 4.68 0.19
C THR A 118 14.34 3.33 -0.52
N CYS A 119 15.51 2.91 -0.96
CA CYS A 119 15.76 1.54 -1.37
C CYS A 119 16.34 0.72 -0.20
N PHE A 120 16.42 -0.60 -0.37
CA PHE A 120 16.91 -1.51 0.68
C PHE A 120 18.31 -1.18 1.21
N ALA A 121 19.14 -0.50 0.44
CA ALA A 121 20.49 -0.09 0.86
C ALA A 121 20.48 1.18 1.71
N GLU A 122 19.37 1.88 1.77
CA GLU A 122 19.18 3.16 2.44
C GLU A 122 18.35 3.05 3.73
N GLU A 123 18.03 1.82 4.14
CA GLU A 123 17.26 1.52 5.36
C GLU A 123 17.73 0.22 6.01
N ASP A 124 17.49 0.09 7.32
CA ASP A 124 17.63 -1.18 8.02
C ASP A 124 16.41 -2.05 7.73
N GLY A 125 16.62 -3.36 7.60
CA GLY A 125 15.50 -4.23 7.35
C GLY A 125 15.83 -5.70 7.28
N SER A 126 14.80 -6.49 7.02
CA SER A 126 14.92 -7.92 6.84
C SER A 126 14.26 -8.38 5.55
N LEU A 127 14.85 -9.37 4.93
CA LEU A 127 14.35 -10.03 3.73
C LEU A 127 14.10 -11.51 4.01
N VAL A 128 12.97 -12.00 3.55
CA VAL A 128 12.68 -13.44 3.53
C VAL A 128 12.53 -13.89 2.10
N ASN A 129 13.43 -14.77 1.66
CA ASN A 129 13.39 -15.32 0.31
C ASN A 129 12.51 -16.58 0.21
N SER A 130 12.37 -17.12 -1.00
CA SER A 130 11.59 -18.34 -1.26
C SER A 130 12.10 -19.58 -0.52
N SER A 131 13.37 -19.62 -0.11
CA SER A 131 13.97 -20.67 0.71
C SER A 131 13.69 -20.49 2.20
N ARG A 132 12.91 -19.51 2.59
CA ARG A 132 12.54 -19.21 3.99
C ARG A 132 13.73 -18.80 4.86
N TRP A 133 14.75 -18.19 4.26
CA TRP A 133 15.83 -17.57 4.97
C TRP A 133 15.43 -16.17 5.39
N LEU A 134 15.51 -15.87 6.68
CA LEU A 134 15.43 -14.51 7.22
C LEU A 134 16.84 -13.91 7.18
N GLN A 135 17.01 -12.84 6.43
CA GLN A 135 18.27 -12.14 6.27
C GLN A 135 18.09 -10.71 6.75
N TRP A 136 18.96 -10.29 7.66
CA TRP A 136 19.03 -8.90 8.10
C TRP A 136 20.03 -8.12 7.23
N HIS A 137 19.73 -6.88 6.96
CA HIS A 137 20.66 -5.93 6.36
C HIS A 137 20.67 -4.61 7.12
N TRP A 138 21.82 -4.00 7.18
CA TRP A 138 21.99 -2.68 7.76
C TRP A 138 21.95 -1.62 6.68
N LYS A 139 21.47 -0.44 7.05
CA LYS A 139 21.53 0.76 6.24
C LYS A 139 22.98 1.06 5.84
N GLY A 140 23.22 1.19 4.56
CA GLY A 140 24.55 1.48 3.99
C GLY A 140 24.74 2.95 3.63
N ALA A 141 23.65 3.68 3.36
CA ALA A 141 23.67 5.10 2.97
C ALA A 141 22.38 5.80 3.41
N ASP A 142 22.40 7.11 3.47
CA ASP A 142 21.19 7.92 3.65
C ASP A 142 20.39 7.99 2.35
N GLY A 143 19.07 8.00 2.47
CA GLY A 143 18.17 8.19 1.32
C GLY A 143 18.37 9.58 0.69
N PRO A 144 18.21 9.70 -0.62
CA PRO A 144 18.42 10.98 -1.33
C PRO A 144 17.23 11.92 -1.13
N GLY A 145 17.54 13.21 -0.95
CA GLY A 145 16.54 14.28 -0.94
C GLY A 145 15.46 14.11 0.13
N GLU A 146 14.20 14.01 -0.29
CA GLU A 146 13.04 13.84 0.58
C GLU A 146 12.55 12.39 0.69
N ALA A 147 13.32 11.42 0.20
CA ALA A 147 12.96 10.02 0.29
C ALA A 147 12.82 9.56 1.74
N GLN A 148 11.75 8.83 2.02
CA GLN A 148 11.43 8.28 3.33
C GLN A 148 11.29 6.76 3.25
N THR A 149 11.51 6.07 4.35
CA THR A 149 11.26 4.63 4.40
C THR A 149 9.77 4.34 4.20
N ASP A 150 9.45 3.21 3.60
CA ASP A 150 8.05 2.74 3.44
C ASP A 150 7.34 2.68 4.79
N ILE A 151 8.04 2.21 5.82
CA ILE A 151 7.52 2.14 7.20
C ILE A 151 7.11 3.52 7.68
N ARG A 152 7.93 4.54 7.48
CA ARG A 152 7.64 5.91 7.89
C ARG A 152 6.44 6.48 7.14
N ILE A 153 6.43 6.36 5.82
CA ILE A 153 5.31 6.85 4.99
C ILE A 153 3.98 6.25 5.45
N MET A 154 3.93 4.91 5.61
CA MET A 154 2.72 4.22 6.03
C MET A 154 2.33 4.52 7.48
N SER A 155 3.30 4.65 8.37
CA SER A 155 3.05 5.00 9.78
C SER A 155 2.51 6.42 9.93
N GLU A 156 3.12 7.40 9.27
CA GLU A 156 2.61 8.77 9.25
C GLU A 156 1.20 8.86 8.67
N LEU A 157 0.94 8.16 7.57
CA LEU A 157 -0.40 8.10 6.97
C LEU A 157 -1.41 7.54 7.97
N PHE A 158 -1.09 6.42 8.62
CA PHE A 158 -1.93 5.82 9.66
C PHE A 158 -2.20 6.80 10.81
N LEU A 159 -1.16 7.42 11.37
CA LEU A 159 -1.31 8.35 12.50
C LEU A 159 -2.14 9.59 12.14
N ARG A 160 -1.96 10.13 10.93
CA ARG A 160 -2.75 11.26 10.42
C ARG A 160 -4.22 10.87 10.23
N LEU A 161 -4.49 9.70 9.65
CA LEU A 161 -5.84 9.15 9.52
C LEU A 161 -6.49 8.92 10.88
N ARG A 162 -5.75 8.30 11.81
CA ARG A 162 -6.22 8.07 13.18
C ARG A 162 -6.62 9.37 13.88
N LYS A 163 -5.75 10.39 13.80
CA LYS A 163 -6.03 11.72 14.36
C LYS A 163 -7.28 12.34 13.74
N ARG A 164 -7.44 12.20 12.44
CA ARG A 164 -8.61 12.72 11.73
C ARG A 164 -9.89 12.00 12.14
N TYR A 165 -9.86 10.67 12.22
CA TYR A 165 -11.01 9.89 12.72
C TYR A 165 -11.35 10.19 14.19
N GLN A 166 -10.36 10.49 15.03
CA GLN A 166 -10.61 10.94 16.41
C GLN A 166 -11.34 12.28 16.47
N ALA A 167 -11.00 13.21 15.57
CA ALA A 167 -11.56 14.56 15.57
C ALA A 167 -12.92 14.65 14.85
N GLU A 168 -13.08 13.97 13.73
CA GLU A 168 -14.22 14.12 12.81
C GLU A 168 -15.18 12.94 12.85
N GLY A 169 -14.80 11.83 13.49
CA GLY A 169 -15.51 10.56 13.37
C GLY A 169 -15.38 9.94 11.98
N GLY A 170 -16.27 9.02 11.64
CA GLY A 170 -16.28 8.40 10.32
C GLY A 170 -17.07 7.11 10.27
N LYS A 171 -17.13 6.50 9.11
CA LYS A 171 -18.01 5.36 8.84
C LYS A 171 -17.53 4.05 9.44
N PHE A 172 -16.29 3.86 9.76
CA PHE A 172 -15.73 2.68 10.44
C PHE A 172 -14.49 3.10 11.25
N PRO A 173 -14.65 3.84 12.35
CA PRO A 173 -13.53 4.38 13.11
C PRO A 173 -12.74 3.31 13.87
N ASP A 174 -13.40 2.28 14.35
CA ASP A 174 -12.84 1.27 15.26
C ASP A 174 -11.57 0.57 14.75
N PRO A 175 -11.48 0.14 13.47
CA PRO A 175 -10.26 -0.48 12.96
C PRO A 175 -9.00 0.39 13.12
N LEU A 176 -9.16 1.71 13.02
CA LEU A 176 -8.05 2.66 13.19
C LEU A 176 -7.85 3.05 14.66
N LEU A 177 -8.94 3.32 15.39
CA LEU A 177 -8.86 3.85 16.75
C LEU A 177 -8.45 2.79 17.77
N LYS A 178 -8.90 1.55 17.60
CA LYS A 178 -8.61 0.44 18.51
C LYS A 178 -7.32 -0.31 18.21
N LEU A 179 -6.68 -0.05 17.07
CA LEU A 179 -5.41 -0.67 16.72
C LEU A 179 -4.32 -0.28 17.74
N SER A 180 -3.64 -1.27 18.29
CA SER A 180 -2.51 -1.05 19.19
C SER A 180 -1.31 -0.49 18.39
N TRP A 181 -0.66 0.53 18.94
CA TRP A 181 0.48 1.17 18.27
C TRP A 181 1.55 1.52 19.32
N PRO A 182 2.18 0.49 19.95
CA PRO A 182 3.05 0.68 21.11
C PRO A 182 4.52 0.94 20.73
N TYR A 183 4.78 1.60 19.61
CA TYR A 183 6.14 1.88 19.16
C TYR A 183 6.73 3.08 19.86
N LYS A 184 8.05 3.01 20.18
CA LYS A 184 8.80 4.09 20.84
C LYS A 184 8.90 5.33 19.94
N ILE A 185 9.06 5.11 18.65
CA ILE A 185 9.03 6.14 17.60
C ILE A 185 7.80 5.84 16.75
N PRO A 186 6.64 6.49 17.01
CA PRO A 186 5.38 6.07 16.41
C PRO A 186 5.29 6.30 14.90
N ASP A 187 5.95 7.33 14.40
CA ASP A 187 5.98 7.72 12.99
C ASP A 187 7.02 6.95 12.16
N GLU A 188 7.98 6.32 12.83
CA GLU A 188 8.99 5.47 12.18
C GLU A 188 9.33 4.28 13.08
N PRO A 189 8.44 3.27 13.22
CA PRO A 189 8.73 2.07 14.00
C PRO A 189 10.00 1.37 13.51
N SER A 190 10.87 0.99 14.45
CA SER A 190 12.04 0.20 14.12
C SER A 190 11.64 -1.17 13.56
N PRO A 191 12.29 -1.67 12.51
CA PRO A 191 12.09 -3.02 12.01
C PRO A 191 12.66 -4.12 12.94
N GLU A 192 13.43 -3.75 14.00
CA GLU A 192 13.97 -4.67 15.02
C GLU A 192 12.92 -5.24 15.98
#